data_85f921a200242623e53b1d5958256ef3
#
_entry.id   85f921a200242623e53b1d5958256ef3
#
_cell.length_a   1.000
_cell.length_b   1.000
_cell.length_c   1.000
_cell.angle_alpha   90.00
_cell.angle_beta   90.00
_cell.angle_gamma   90.00
#
_symmetry.space_group_name_H-M   'P 1'
#
loop_
_entity.id
_entity.type
_entity.pdbx_description
1 polymer ?
#
loop_
_entity_poly.entity_id
_entity_poly.type
_entity_poly.pdbx_seq_one_letter_code
_entity_poly.pdbx_strand_id
1 'polypeptide(L)'
;FFRCVDMIKERLGAKPLVLQVPVGIESSLKGVVDLVKMKAVIWKDETLGAEFEYQEIPSDLKEISNKYRQELVETAVEQDEKLMESYLNGDEIKEGDLIKCIRKGCLNFEFVPVITGSAFKNKGVQPLLDAVIDYLPSPKDLGSIKGTIPNSEDEIEMKFEDNAPFSALA
;
A
#
# COMPACT_ATOMS: atom_id res chain seq x y z
N PHE A 1 -9.73 7.23 -12.48
CA PHE A 1 -9.29 6.75 -11.17
C PHE A 1 -10.49 6.45 -10.27
N PHE A 2 -11.29 7.45 -9.85
CA PHE A 2 -12.37 7.29 -8.86
C PHE A 2 -13.39 6.22 -9.26
N ARG A 3 -13.82 6.22 -10.54
CA ARG A 3 -14.71 5.17 -11.06
C ARG A 3 -14.11 3.75 -10.90
N CYS A 4 -12.79 3.60 -11.02
CA CYS A 4 -12.15 2.29 -10.80
C CYS A 4 -12.18 1.89 -9.33
N VAL A 5 -12.00 2.85 -8.40
CA VAL A 5 -12.12 2.61 -6.96
C VAL A 5 -13.54 2.15 -6.62
N ASP A 6 -14.56 2.82 -7.17
CA ASP A 6 -15.96 2.43 -6.97
C ASP A 6 -16.24 1.03 -7.54
N MET A 7 -15.70 0.72 -8.73
CA MET A 7 -15.83 -0.62 -9.33
C MET A 7 -15.15 -1.72 -8.50
N ILE A 8 -14.07 -1.45 -7.78
CA ILE A 8 -13.45 -2.39 -6.85
C ILE A 8 -14.43 -2.74 -5.73
N LYS A 9 -15.12 -1.74 -5.18
CA LYS A 9 -16.16 -1.96 -4.15
C LYS A 9 -17.35 -2.74 -4.71
N GLU A 10 -17.92 -2.27 -5.81
CA GLU A 10 -19.19 -2.77 -6.33
C GLU A 10 -19.08 -4.14 -7.00
N ARG A 11 -18.00 -4.39 -7.76
CA ARG A 11 -17.87 -5.60 -8.58
C ARG A 11 -17.03 -6.68 -7.93
N LEU A 12 -16.03 -6.31 -7.13
CA LEU A 12 -15.13 -7.26 -6.47
C LEU A 12 -15.49 -7.50 -5.01
N GLY A 13 -16.38 -6.66 -4.42
CA GLY A 13 -16.73 -6.76 -3.01
C GLY A 13 -15.56 -6.50 -2.06
N ALA A 14 -14.46 -5.91 -2.59
CA ALA A 14 -13.28 -5.61 -1.80
C ALA A 14 -13.40 -4.22 -1.15
N LYS A 15 -12.71 -4.01 -0.03
CA LYS A 15 -12.57 -2.70 0.65
C LYS A 15 -11.30 -2.02 0.12
N PRO A 16 -11.37 -1.09 -0.86
CA PRO A 16 -10.18 -0.40 -1.34
C PRO A 16 -9.74 0.65 -0.32
N LEU A 17 -8.45 0.68 -0.02
CA LEU A 17 -7.80 1.71 0.77
C LEU A 17 -6.96 2.59 -0.16
N VAL A 18 -7.45 3.79 -0.46
CA VAL A 18 -6.78 4.71 -1.37
C VAL A 18 -5.55 5.31 -0.70
N LEU A 19 -4.37 5.03 -1.22
CA LEU A 19 -3.09 5.56 -0.73
C LEU A 19 -2.61 6.77 -1.54
N GLN A 20 -3.11 6.92 -2.78
CA GLN A 20 -2.69 7.98 -3.68
C GLN A 20 -3.85 8.53 -4.50
N VAL A 21 -3.81 9.83 -4.76
CA VAL A 21 -4.75 10.52 -5.66
C VAL A 21 -3.97 11.05 -6.87
N PRO A 22 -4.43 10.84 -8.12
CA PRO A 22 -3.69 11.31 -9.29
C PRO A 22 -3.69 12.84 -9.40
N VAL A 23 -2.55 13.39 -9.82
CA VAL A 23 -2.39 14.79 -10.22
C VAL A 23 -2.47 14.86 -11.75
N GLY A 24 -3.63 15.26 -12.25
CA GLY A 24 -3.97 15.20 -13.66
C GLY A 24 -4.63 13.89 -14.08
N ILE A 25 -5.10 13.82 -15.31
CA ILE A 25 -5.81 12.67 -15.88
C ILE A 25 -5.23 12.29 -17.24
N GLU A 26 -5.24 11.00 -17.56
CA GLU A 26 -4.84 10.45 -18.87
C GLU A 26 -3.50 11.02 -19.38
N SER A 27 -3.55 11.80 -20.47
CA SER A 27 -2.35 12.41 -21.07
C SER A 27 -1.72 13.48 -20.18
N SER A 28 -2.48 14.13 -19.32
CA SER A 28 -2.04 15.20 -18.42
C SER A 28 -1.59 14.70 -17.03
N LEU A 29 -1.46 13.38 -16.82
CA LEU A 29 -0.94 12.83 -15.56
C LEU A 29 0.50 13.33 -15.32
N LYS A 30 0.67 14.18 -14.32
CA LYS A 30 1.97 14.76 -13.91
C LYS A 30 2.56 14.04 -12.70
N GLY A 31 1.70 13.53 -11.84
CA GLY A 31 2.14 12.96 -10.58
C GLY A 31 1.00 12.35 -9.79
N VAL A 32 1.25 12.16 -8.50
CA VAL A 32 0.28 11.67 -7.52
C VAL A 32 0.38 12.47 -6.23
N VAL A 33 -0.70 12.55 -5.48
CA VAL A 33 -0.66 12.96 -4.08
C VAL A 33 -0.51 11.69 -3.23
N ASP A 34 0.58 11.58 -2.49
CA ASP A 34 0.80 10.55 -1.49
C ASP A 34 0.03 10.92 -0.23
N LEU A 35 -1.00 10.15 0.10
CA LEU A 35 -1.86 10.40 1.24
C LEU A 35 -1.25 9.95 2.57
N VAL A 36 -0.22 9.11 2.54
CA VAL A 36 0.50 8.72 3.75
C VAL A 36 1.41 9.86 4.21
N LYS A 37 2.09 10.51 3.28
CA LYS A 37 3.01 11.64 3.52
C LYS A 37 2.34 13.01 3.44
N MET A 38 1.15 13.09 2.86
CA MET A 38 0.44 14.34 2.54
C MET A 38 1.29 15.29 1.70
N LYS A 39 1.90 14.75 0.64
CA LYS A 39 2.70 15.51 -0.33
C LYS A 39 2.40 15.08 -1.76
N ALA A 40 2.55 16.01 -2.70
CA ALA A 40 2.51 15.67 -4.11
C ALA A 40 3.88 15.15 -4.57
N VAL A 41 3.87 14.05 -5.32
CA VAL A 41 5.03 13.46 -5.99
C VAL A 41 4.89 13.78 -7.47
N ILE A 42 5.74 14.64 -8.00
CA ILE A 42 5.67 15.11 -9.38
C ILE A 42 6.89 14.61 -10.14
N TRP A 43 6.68 13.90 -11.23
CA TRP A 43 7.74 13.39 -12.09
C TRP A 43 8.19 14.44 -13.11
N LYS A 44 9.50 14.50 -13.34
CA LYS A 44 10.09 15.32 -14.39
C LYS A 44 9.97 14.60 -15.73
N ASP A 45 9.29 15.20 -16.69
CA ASP A 45 9.10 14.60 -18.01
C ASP A 45 10.41 14.39 -18.77
N GLU A 46 11.40 15.26 -18.53
CA GLU A 46 12.73 15.25 -19.16
C GLU A 46 13.56 13.99 -18.80
N THR A 47 13.31 13.37 -17.67
CA THR A 47 14.07 12.22 -17.16
C THR A 47 13.38 10.88 -17.38
N LEU A 48 12.33 10.85 -18.21
CA LEU A 48 11.54 9.64 -18.51
C LEU A 48 11.06 8.89 -17.25
N GLY A 49 10.73 9.65 -16.19
CA GLY A 49 10.20 9.10 -14.94
C GLY A 49 11.28 8.65 -13.93
N ALA A 50 12.57 8.85 -14.20
CA ALA A 50 13.64 8.49 -13.27
C ALA A 50 13.70 9.42 -12.05
N GLU A 51 13.40 10.71 -12.24
CA GLU A 51 13.43 11.70 -11.17
C GLU A 51 12.03 12.23 -10.85
N PHE A 52 11.79 12.42 -9.57
CA PHE A 52 10.57 13.04 -9.05
C PHE A 52 10.92 14.00 -7.90
N GLU A 53 10.01 14.90 -7.61
CA GLU A 53 10.14 15.86 -6.53
C GLU A 53 8.89 15.81 -5.64
N TYR A 54 9.12 15.98 -4.33
CA TYR A 54 8.03 16.23 -3.40
C TYR A 54 7.67 17.70 -3.41
N GLN A 55 6.39 17.99 -3.60
CA GLN A 55 5.84 19.34 -3.64
C GLN A 55 4.63 19.44 -2.72
N GLU A 56 4.19 20.65 -2.45
CA GLU A 56 2.92 20.90 -1.77
C GLU A 56 1.74 20.41 -2.63
N ILE A 57 0.70 19.95 -1.96
CA ILE A 57 -0.51 19.47 -2.64
C ILE A 57 -1.15 20.64 -3.40
N PRO A 58 -1.44 20.50 -4.70
CA PRO A 58 -2.15 21.50 -5.48
C PRO A 58 -3.47 21.92 -4.82
N SER A 59 -3.80 23.21 -4.87
CA SER A 59 -4.95 23.76 -4.17
C SER A 59 -6.28 23.11 -4.55
N ASP A 60 -6.42 22.73 -5.80
CA ASP A 60 -7.60 22.06 -6.37
C ASP A 60 -7.74 20.59 -5.90
N LEU A 61 -6.65 20.00 -5.41
CA LEU A 61 -6.65 18.63 -4.88
C LEU A 61 -6.64 18.54 -3.36
N LYS A 62 -6.50 19.67 -2.64
CA LYS A 62 -6.42 19.66 -1.17
C LYS A 62 -7.65 19.04 -0.51
N GLU A 63 -8.83 19.44 -0.95
CA GLU A 63 -10.09 18.96 -0.37
C GLU A 63 -10.26 17.45 -0.54
N ILE A 64 -10.08 16.95 -1.77
CA ILE A 64 -10.21 15.52 -2.06
C ILE A 64 -9.11 14.71 -1.36
N SER A 65 -7.89 15.24 -1.29
CA SER A 65 -6.78 14.58 -0.59
C SER A 65 -7.04 14.49 0.91
N ASN A 66 -7.53 15.54 1.54
CA ASN A 66 -7.88 15.52 2.96
C ASN A 66 -9.01 14.52 3.26
N LYS A 67 -10.03 14.47 2.39
CA LYS A 67 -11.10 13.49 2.51
C LYS A 67 -10.57 12.05 2.48
N TYR A 68 -9.80 11.70 1.46
CA TYR A 68 -9.21 10.36 1.34
C TYR A 68 -8.17 10.06 2.43
N ARG A 69 -7.43 11.09 2.89
CA ARG A 69 -6.53 10.93 4.04
C ARG A 69 -7.28 10.57 5.31
N GLN A 70 -8.41 11.22 5.56
CA GLN A 70 -9.25 10.91 6.70
C GLN A 70 -9.76 9.47 6.63
N GLU A 71 -10.35 9.07 5.50
CA GLU A 71 -10.82 7.69 5.28
C GLU A 71 -9.69 6.66 5.45
N LEU A 72 -8.48 6.99 4.97
CA LEU A 72 -7.30 6.15 5.11
C LEU A 72 -6.89 5.97 6.56
N VAL A 73 -6.79 7.07 7.33
CA VAL A 73 -6.38 7.01 8.73
C VAL A 73 -7.43 6.24 9.55
N GLU A 74 -8.71 6.59 9.41
CA GLU A 74 -9.82 5.93 10.11
C GLU A 74 -9.80 4.41 9.88
N THR A 75 -9.66 4.00 8.62
CA THR A 75 -9.62 2.57 8.27
C THR A 75 -8.36 1.86 8.79
N ALA A 76 -7.21 2.53 8.71
CA ALA A 76 -5.94 1.92 9.11
C ALA A 76 -5.81 1.75 10.62
N VAL A 77 -6.22 2.75 11.43
CA VAL A 77 -6.09 2.70 12.89
C VAL A 77 -6.99 1.64 13.53
N GLU A 78 -8.03 1.16 12.84
CA GLU A 78 -8.84 0.01 13.28
C GLU A 78 -7.99 -1.25 13.55
N GLN A 79 -6.76 -1.31 13.01
CA GLN A 79 -5.84 -2.43 13.18
C GLN A 79 -5.04 -2.39 14.50
N ASP A 80 -5.08 -1.27 15.25
CA ASP A 80 -4.34 -1.09 16.50
C ASP A 80 -5.16 -0.28 17.51
N GLU A 81 -5.56 -0.91 18.61
CA GLU A 81 -6.43 -0.32 19.64
C GLU A 81 -5.84 0.98 20.24
N LYS A 82 -4.52 1.03 20.44
CA LYS A 82 -3.85 2.21 21.02
C LYS A 82 -3.84 3.38 20.04
N LEU A 83 -3.57 3.11 18.76
CA LEU A 83 -3.60 4.14 17.74
C LEU A 83 -5.02 4.62 17.45
N MET A 84 -6.00 3.73 17.55
CA MET A 84 -7.41 4.08 17.48
C MET A 84 -7.80 5.02 18.63
N GLU A 85 -7.40 4.72 19.87
CA GLU A 85 -7.64 5.58 21.02
C GLU A 85 -6.97 6.96 20.85
N SER A 86 -5.70 7.00 20.43
CA SER A 86 -4.99 8.26 20.14
C SER A 86 -5.70 9.07 19.06
N TYR A 87 -6.15 8.43 17.98
CA TYR A 87 -6.89 9.11 16.92
C TYR A 87 -8.21 9.71 17.43
N LEU A 88 -8.98 8.96 18.24
CA LEU A 88 -10.22 9.44 18.85
C LEU A 88 -10.01 10.60 19.84
N ASN A 89 -8.84 10.66 20.48
CA ASN A 89 -8.44 11.76 21.34
C ASN A 89 -7.98 13.00 20.55
N GLY A 90 -7.88 12.91 19.23
CA GLY A 90 -7.47 14.01 18.35
C GLY A 90 -5.97 14.11 18.12
N ASP A 91 -5.21 13.10 18.50
CA ASP A 91 -3.77 13.04 18.25
C ASP A 91 -3.49 12.77 16.76
N GLU A 92 -2.42 13.38 16.26
CA GLU A 92 -1.96 13.13 14.90
C GLU A 92 -1.24 11.77 14.80
N ILE A 93 -1.70 10.91 13.89
CA ILE A 93 -1.07 9.61 13.65
C ILE A 93 0.20 9.79 12.80
N LYS A 94 1.33 9.35 13.33
CA LYS A 94 2.63 9.44 12.65
C LYS A 94 2.68 8.52 11.43
N GLU A 95 3.44 8.96 10.42
CA GLU A 95 3.63 8.21 9.16
C GLU A 95 4.05 6.76 9.41
N GLY A 96 5.06 6.51 10.25
CA GLY A 96 5.56 5.17 10.51
C GLY A 96 4.56 4.23 11.20
N ASP A 97 3.68 4.77 12.04
CA ASP A 97 2.65 3.98 12.71
C ASP A 97 1.48 3.70 11.75
N LEU A 98 1.16 4.67 10.89
CA LEU A 98 0.17 4.49 9.83
C LEU A 98 0.61 3.39 8.84
N ILE A 99 1.88 3.38 8.41
CA ILE A 99 2.43 2.33 7.53
C ILE A 99 2.29 0.95 8.17
N LYS A 100 2.58 0.82 9.48
CA LYS A 100 2.41 -0.45 10.20
C LYS A 100 0.95 -0.91 10.24
N CYS A 101 0.02 0.01 10.49
CA CYS A 101 -1.41 -0.31 10.47
C CYS A 101 -1.88 -0.74 9.08
N ILE A 102 -1.47 -0.02 8.03
CA ILE A 102 -1.79 -0.38 6.65
C ILE A 102 -1.25 -1.78 6.34
N ARG A 103 0.03 -2.06 6.67
CA ARG A 103 0.61 -3.39 6.48
C ARG A 103 -0.19 -4.47 7.19
N LYS A 104 -0.52 -4.26 8.46
CA LYS A 104 -1.29 -5.24 9.25
C LYS A 104 -2.64 -5.54 8.63
N GLY A 105 -3.39 -4.52 8.20
CA GLY A 105 -4.66 -4.72 7.53
C GLY A 105 -4.55 -5.41 6.17
N CYS A 106 -3.48 -5.13 5.41
CA CYS A 106 -3.19 -5.84 4.15
C CYS A 106 -2.90 -7.32 4.39
N LEU A 107 -2.07 -7.64 5.40
CA LEU A 107 -1.72 -9.04 5.74
C LEU A 107 -2.95 -9.84 6.23
N ASN A 108 -3.91 -9.18 6.86
CA ASN A 108 -5.17 -9.77 7.33
C ASN A 108 -6.28 -9.76 6.28
N PHE A 109 -6.02 -9.22 5.07
CA PHE A 109 -7.02 -9.05 3.99
C PHE A 109 -8.23 -8.19 4.38
N GLU A 110 -8.07 -7.26 5.33
CA GLU A 110 -9.14 -6.35 5.75
C GLU A 110 -9.45 -5.30 4.69
N PHE A 111 -8.44 -4.91 3.92
CA PHE A 111 -8.56 -3.97 2.80
C PHE A 111 -7.45 -4.17 1.76
N VAL A 112 -7.65 -3.58 0.60
CA VAL A 112 -6.69 -3.64 -0.52
C VAL A 112 -6.13 -2.24 -0.78
N PRO A 113 -4.80 -2.02 -0.66
CA PRO A 113 -4.19 -0.73 -0.94
C PRO A 113 -4.31 -0.39 -2.42
N VAL A 114 -4.75 0.83 -2.70
CA VAL A 114 -4.92 1.34 -4.07
C VAL A 114 -3.95 2.49 -4.31
N ILE A 115 -3.08 2.30 -5.27
CA ILE A 115 -2.15 3.31 -5.76
C ILE A 115 -2.40 3.59 -7.24
N THR A 116 -1.87 4.69 -7.75
CA THR A 116 -2.09 5.11 -9.14
C THR A 116 -0.78 5.49 -9.82
N GLY A 117 -0.72 5.25 -11.11
CA GLY A 117 0.46 5.56 -11.91
C GLY A 117 0.23 5.30 -13.40
N SER A 118 1.27 5.50 -14.19
CA SER A 118 1.31 5.18 -15.61
C SER A 118 2.62 4.49 -15.95
N ALA A 119 2.59 3.17 -16.07
CA ALA A 119 3.76 2.38 -16.43
C ALA A 119 4.34 2.82 -17.80
N PHE A 120 3.48 3.16 -18.75
CA PHE A 120 3.90 3.62 -20.07
C PHE A 120 4.68 4.95 -20.04
N LYS A 121 4.43 5.78 -19.02
CA LYS A 121 5.14 7.04 -18.80
C LYS A 121 6.20 6.94 -17.71
N ASN A 122 6.45 5.76 -17.18
CA ASN A 122 7.32 5.50 -16.04
C ASN A 122 6.99 6.34 -14.78
N LYS A 123 5.71 6.77 -14.64
CA LYS A 123 5.27 7.56 -13.48
C LYS A 123 4.57 6.65 -12.47
N GLY A 124 5.04 6.67 -11.22
CA GLY A 124 4.47 5.87 -10.13
C GLY A 124 5.12 4.50 -9.93
N VAL A 125 6.14 4.13 -10.69
CA VAL A 125 6.81 2.82 -10.58
C VAL A 125 7.55 2.69 -9.25
N GLN A 126 8.32 3.71 -8.86
CA GLN A 126 9.05 3.70 -7.59
C GLN A 126 8.10 3.59 -6.38
N PRO A 127 7.07 4.43 -6.23
CA PRO A 127 6.08 4.26 -5.15
C PRO A 127 5.35 2.91 -5.18
N LEU A 128 5.17 2.30 -6.34
CA LEU A 128 4.61 0.95 -6.43
C LEU A 128 5.55 -0.09 -5.81
N LEU A 129 6.85 -0.02 -6.13
CA LEU A 129 7.84 -0.94 -5.56
C LEU A 129 7.99 -0.74 -4.06
N ASP A 130 7.99 0.52 -3.59
CA ASP A 130 8.01 0.83 -2.16
C ASP A 130 6.76 0.26 -1.48
N ALA A 131 5.57 0.42 -2.06
CA ALA A 131 4.32 -0.14 -1.53
C ALA A 131 4.31 -1.68 -1.47
N VAL A 132 4.97 -2.37 -2.42
CA VAL A 132 5.16 -3.82 -2.37
C VAL A 132 5.99 -4.21 -1.14
N ILE A 133 7.07 -3.48 -0.87
CA ILE A 133 7.95 -3.73 0.28
C ILE A 133 7.23 -3.41 1.59
N ASP A 134 6.53 -2.28 1.63
CA ASP A 134 5.90 -1.78 2.85
C ASP A 134 4.65 -2.59 3.25
N TYR A 135 3.85 -3.03 2.30
CA TYR A 135 2.49 -3.53 2.59
C TYR A 135 2.26 -5.00 2.27
N LEU A 136 3.00 -5.62 1.33
CA LEU A 136 2.78 -7.01 0.99
C LEU A 136 3.54 -7.98 1.91
N PRO A 137 3.03 -9.22 2.08
CA PRO A 137 3.70 -10.22 2.91
C PRO A 137 5.03 -10.65 2.30
N SER A 138 6.05 -10.74 3.14
CA SER A 138 7.28 -11.46 2.83
C SER A 138 7.13 -12.95 3.17
N PRO A 139 7.98 -13.85 2.68
CA PRO A 139 7.99 -15.24 3.12
C PRO A 139 8.10 -15.39 4.64
N LYS A 140 8.80 -14.47 5.33
CA LYS A 140 8.93 -14.47 6.80
C LYS A 140 7.63 -14.17 7.52
N ASP A 141 6.74 -13.37 6.94
CA ASP A 141 5.43 -13.06 7.52
C ASP A 141 4.49 -14.27 7.49
N LEU A 142 4.72 -15.23 6.58
CA LEU A 142 3.97 -16.48 6.47
C LEU A 142 4.41 -17.54 7.50
N GLY A 143 5.55 -17.33 8.15
CA GLY A 143 6.09 -18.22 9.18
C GLY A 143 6.75 -19.46 8.60
N SER A 144 6.02 -20.58 8.54
CA SER A 144 6.52 -21.85 8.02
C SER A 144 5.55 -22.46 7.02
N ILE A 145 6.07 -23.25 6.10
CA ILE A 145 5.27 -24.08 5.19
C ILE A 145 5.31 -25.51 5.66
N LYS A 146 4.15 -26.14 5.79
CA LYS A 146 4.04 -27.58 6.07
C LYS A 146 4.07 -28.35 4.77
N GLY A 147 4.82 -29.43 4.75
CA GLY A 147 4.88 -30.40 3.68
C GLY A 147 4.84 -31.82 4.24
N THR A 148 4.65 -32.82 3.38
CA THR A 148 4.74 -34.25 3.74
C THR A 148 6.00 -34.86 3.20
N ILE A 149 6.62 -35.77 3.96
CA ILE A 149 7.78 -36.50 3.50
C ILE A 149 7.34 -37.51 2.43
N PRO A 150 8.02 -37.62 1.28
CA PRO A 150 7.65 -38.58 0.25
C PRO A 150 7.59 -40.02 0.81
N ASN A 151 6.49 -40.72 0.52
CA ASN A 151 6.20 -42.09 1.00
C ASN A 151 6.03 -42.24 2.53
N SER A 152 5.72 -41.17 3.23
CA SER A 152 5.36 -41.14 4.66
C SER A 152 4.15 -40.26 4.89
N GLU A 153 3.43 -40.48 5.99
CA GLU A 153 2.39 -39.57 6.49
C GLU A 153 2.96 -38.50 7.42
N ASP A 154 4.27 -38.50 7.64
CA ASP A 154 4.92 -37.54 8.52
C ASP A 154 4.92 -36.15 7.91
N GLU A 155 4.51 -35.16 8.70
CA GLU A 155 4.59 -33.76 8.34
C GLU A 155 6.00 -33.20 8.64
N ILE A 156 6.51 -32.38 7.73
CA ILE A 156 7.72 -31.60 7.93
C ILE A 156 7.37 -30.11 7.86
N GLU A 157 7.91 -29.35 8.79
CA GLU A 157 7.77 -27.91 8.81
C GLU A 157 9.03 -27.24 8.25
N MET A 158 8.88 -26.51 7.14
CA MET A 158 9.96 -25.75 6.51
C MET A 158 9.88 -24.28 6.91
N LYS A 159 10.93 -23.81 7.61
CA LYS A 159 11.04 -22.43 8.05
C LYS A 159 11.79 -21.59 7.02
N PHE A 160 11.42 -20.31 6.92
CA PHE A 160 12.12 -19.33 6.11
C PHE A 160 13.31 -18.72 6.83
N GLU A 161 14.40 -19.51 6.95
CA GLU A 161 15.66 -19.10 7.60
C GLU A 161 16.79 -19.16 6.57
N ASP A 162 17.71 -18.19 6.61
CA ASP A 162 18.81 -18.09 5.63
C ASP A 162 19.75 -19.31 5.68
N ASN A 163 19.82 -20.01 6.83
CA ASN A 163 20.64 -21.22 7.05
C ASN A 163 19.84 -22.53 6.94
N ALA A 164 18.54 -22.45 6.61
CA ALA A 164 17.74 -23.64 6.42
C ALA A 164 18.12 -24.38 5.13
N PRO A 165 17.96 -25.72 5.06
CA PRO A 165 18.13 -26.46 3.82
C PRO A 165 17.25 -25.91 2.70
N PHE A 166 17.80 -25.82 1.47
CA PHE A 166 17.03 -25.37 0.33
C PHE A 166 15.83 -26.29 0.08
N SER A 167 14.66 -25.69 -0.04
CA SER A 167 13.41 -26.37 -0.40
C SER A 167 12.61 -25.53 -1.39
N ALA A 168 12.00 -26.20 -2.36
CA ALA A 168 11.19 -25.54 -3.39
C ALA A 168 10.04 -26.44 -3.80
N LEU A 169 8.94 -25.80 -4.22
CA LEU A 169 7.83 -26.47 -4.88
C LEU A 169 8.03 -26.38 -6.40
N ALA A 170 8.03 -27.52 -7.07
CA ALA A 170 8.07 -27.58 -8.52
C ALA A 170 6.66 -27.76 -9.11
#